data_14005930c4f8c27c2cbaef7fe1a45452
#
_entry.id   14005930c4f8c27c2cbaef7fe1a45452
#
_cell.length_a   1.000
_cell.length_b   1.000
_cell.length_c   1.000
_cell.angle_alpha   90.00
_cell.angle_beta   90.00
_cell.angle_gamma   90.00
#
_symmetry.space_group_name_H-M   'P 1'
#
loop_
_entity.id
_entity.type
_entity.pdbx_description
1 polymer ?
#
loop_
_entity_poly.entity_id
_entity_poly.type
_entity_poly.pdbx_seq_one_letter_code
_entity_poly.pdbx_strand_id
1 'polypeptide(L)'
;MRIAVAGGTGVVGRHVVAAAERAGHDVVVLARSRGTDLLTGQGLAGALVGADAVIDAANSATTLSATKATAFFETATRTLLTAESEAGVGHHVVLSIVGIDDIDASYYAGKLAQERMVAAGAVPFTIARAGQFHEFARQLLSGMGGPVALLPKILMRPVAAREVGEHLVRVAEGGAAGRAADLVGPRDEVLADVARRQLAFDGVRRPVVEVRLPGVYGRGLASGSLRGGADAVRGRITFDEWLRSEDHRGA
;
A
#
# COMPACT_ATOMS: atom_id res chain seq x y z
N MET A 1 3.53 1.64 -22.82
CA MET A 1 3.22 0.31 -22.23
C MET A 1 1.74 0.21 -21.96
N ARG A 2 1.21 -0.99 -21.96
CA ARG A 2 -0.10 -1.29 -21.40
C ARG A 2 0.06 -1.78 -19.96
N ILE A 3 -0.44 -1.04 -18.99
CA ILE A 3 -0.26 -1.32 -17.56
C ILE A 3 -1.62 -1.66 -16.94
N ALA A 4 -1.75 -2.85 -16.34
CA ALA A 4 -2.92 -3.21 -15.57
C ALA A 4 -2.69 -2.86 -14.09
N VAL A 5 -3.69 -2.25 -13.44
CA VAL A 5 -3.58 -1.78 -12.04
C VAL A 5 -4.60 -2.51 -11.18
N ALA A 6 -4.13 -3.50 -10.42
CA ALA A 6 -4.96 -4.20 -9.44
C ALA A 6 -5.19 -3.29 -8.21
N GLY A 7 -6.47 -3.18 -7.82
CA GLY A 7 -6.87 -2.22 -6.80
C GLY A 7 -6.85 -0.76 -7.28
N GLY A 8 -6.95 -0.52 -8.60
CA GLY A 8 -6.83 0.81 -9.21
C GLY A 8 -7.87 1.85 -8.75
N THR A 9 -8.94 1.42 -8.05
CA THR A 9 -9.94 2.32 -7.42
C THR A 9 -9.65 2.63 -5.95
N GLY A 10 -8.59 2.03 -5.38
CA GLY A 10 -8.19 2.23 -3.98
C GLY A 10 -7.38 3.52 -3.76
N VAL A 11 -6.97 3.73 -2.50
CA VAL A 11 -6.25 4.93 -2.07
C VAL A 11 -4.98 5.18 -2.89
N VAL A 12 -4.12 4.17 -3.06
CA VAL A 12 -2.90 4.29 -3.87
C VAL A 12 -3.21 4.03 -5.34
N GLY A 13 -4.05 3.03 -5.63
CA GLY A 13 -4.32 2.60 -7.01
C GLY A 13 -4.83 3.72 -7.91
N ARG A 14 -5.68 4.62 -7.42
CA ARG A 14 -6.14 5.80 -8.19
C ARG A 14 -4.98 6.71 -8.59
N HIS A 15 -3.97 6.85 -7.73
CA HIS A 15 -2.78 7.65 -8.03
C HIS A 15 -1.82 6.94 -9.00
N VAL A 16 -1.76 5.58 -8.93
CA VAL A 16 -1.05 4.78 -9.94
C VAL A 16 -1.69 4.98 -11.31
N VAL A 17 -3.02 4.84 -11.41
CA VAL A 17 -3.77 5.07 -12.66
C VAL A 17 -3.47 6.46 -13.21
N ALA A 18 -3.67 7.49 -12.41
CA ALA A 18 -3.42 8.87 -12.84
C ALA A 18 -1.95 9.14 -13.23
N ALA A 19 -0.98 8.52 -12.54
CA ALA A 19 0.43 8.66 -12.87
C ALA A 19 0.78 7.95 -14.19
N ALA A 20 0.27 6.73 -14.39
CA ALA A 20 0.49 5.97 -15.60
C ALA A 20 -0.14 6.66 -16.84
N GLU A 21 -1.38 7.16 -16.72
CA GLU A 21 -2.04 7.93 -17.78
C GLU A 21 -1.26 9.20 -18.14
N ARG A 22 -0.75 9.96 -17.12
CA ARG A 22 0.09 11.14 -17.36
C ARG A 22 1.41 10.81 -18.04
N ALA A 23 1.95 9.63 -17.80
CA ALA A 23 3.15 9.13 -18.47
C ALA A 23 2.88 8.58 -19.89
N GLY A 24 1.62 8.62 -20.36
CA GLY A 24 1.23 8.19 -21.70
C GLY A 24 1.07 6.67 -21.85
N HIS A 25 0.84 5.96 -20.77
CA HIS A 25 0.56 4.53 -20.80
C HIS A 25 -0.92 4.23 -21.07
N ASP A 26 -1.20 3.09 -21.71
CA ASP A 26 -2.55 2.52 -21.78
C ASP A 26 -2.84 1.82 -20.46
N VAL A 27 -3.90 2.23 -19.74
CA VAL A 27 -4.16 1.76 -18.38
C VAL A 27 -5.43 0.93 -18.30
N VAL A 28 -5.32 -0.26 -17.72
CA VAL A 28 -6.44 -1.15 -17.42
C VAL A 28 -6.65 -1.23 -15.92
N VAL A 29 -7.81 -0.80 -15.43
CA VAL A 29 -8.15 -0.84 -13.99
C VAL A 29 -8.76 -2.19 -13.64
N LEU A 30 -8.07 -2.97 -12.80
CA LEU A 30 -8.59 -4.23 -12.26
C LEU A 30 -9.29 -3.94 -10.92
N ALA A 31 -10.61 -3.91 -10.95
CA ALA A 31 -11.46 -3.69 -9.78
C ALA A 31 -12.84 -4.34 -9.96
N ARG A 32 -13.47 -4.73 -8.85
CA ARG A 32 -14.82 -5.32 -8.89
C ARG A 32 -15.86 -4.44 -9.57
N SER A 33 -15.77 -3.13 -9.37
CA SER A 33 -16.62 -2.15 -10.04
C SER A 33 -16.37 -2.03 -11.55
N ARG A 34 -15.31 -2.65 -12.06
CA ARG A 34 -14.95 -2.72 -13.48
C ARG A 34 -15.03 -4.14 -14.05
N GLY A 35 -15.69 -5.07 -13.32
CA GLY A 35 -15.94 -6.44 -13.77
C GLY A 35 -14.79 -7.41 -13.58
N THR A 36 -13.75 -7.05 -12.79
CA THR A 36 -12.64 -7.97 -12.46
C THR A 36 -12.62 -8.27 -10.96
N ASP A 37 -12.45 -9.54 -10.59
CA ASP A 37 -12.35 -9.96 -9.18
C ASP A 37 -11.09 -10.80 -8.97
N LEU A 38 -10.18 -10.30 -8.13
CA LEU A 38 -8.92 -10.95 -7.82
C LEU A 38 -9.07 -12.24 -6.99
N LEU A 39 -10.18 -12.42 -6.28
CA LEU A 39 -10.40 -13.62 -5.48
C LEU A 39 -10.93 -14.79 -6.32
N THR A 40 -11.71 -14.51 -7.34
CA THR A 40 -12.35 -15.52 -8.19
C THR A 40 -11.68 -15.66 -9.57
N GLY A 41 -10.89 -14.69 -9.99
CA GLY A 41 -10.31 -14.63 -11.33
C GLY A 41 -11.26 -14.09 -12.40
N GLN A 42 -12.49 -13.76 -12.03
CA GLN A 42 -13.48 -13.25 -12.98
C GLN A 42 -12.94 -12.04 -13.73
N GLY A 43 -13.01 -12.06 -15.05
CA GLY A 43 -12.65 -10.96 -15.94
C GLY A 43 -11.15 -10.72 -16.13
N LEU A 44 -10.24 -11.39 -15.38
CA LEU A 44 -8.82 -11.15 -15.44
C LEU A 44 -8.22 -11.52 -16.81
N ALA A 45 -8.55 -12.67 -17.35
CA ALA A 45 -8.00 -13.13 -18.62
C ALA A 45 -8.21 -12.11 -19.74
N GLY A 46 -9.43 -11.56 -19.87
CA GLY A 46 -9.71 -10.53 -20.87
C GLY A 46 -9.05 -9.19 -20.58
N ALA A 47 -8.96 -8.79 -19.31
CA ALA A 47 -8.38 -7.52 -18.91
C ALA A 47 -6.86 -7.47 -19.09
N LEU A 48 -6.17 -8.64 -18.98
CA LEU A 48 -4.72 -8.74 -19.09
C LEU A 48 -4.20 -8.97 -20.51
N VAL A 49 -5.07 -9.10 -21.51
CA VAL A 49 -4.64 -9.26 -22.91
C VAL A 49 -3.75 -8.10 -23.32
N GLY A 50 -2.50 -8.40 -23.71
CA GLY A 50 -1.53 -7.43 -24.15
C GLY A 50 -0.99 -6.50 -23.07
N ALA A 51 -1.20 -6.81 -21.79
CA ALA A 51 -0.58 -6.08 -20.69
C ALA A 51 0.94 -6.36 -20.63
N ASP A 52 1.75 -5.31 -20.65
CA ASP A 52 3.19 -5.39 -20.48
C ASP A 52 3.57 -5.59 -19.01
N ALA A 53 2.86 -4.92 -18.12
CA ALA A 53 3.10 -4.96 -16.68
C ALA A 53 1.79 -4.91 -15.88
N VAL A 54 1.85 -5.48 -14.68
CA VAL A 54 0.79 -5.36 -13.65
C VAL A 54 1.35 -4.65 -12.44
N ILE A 55 0.63 -3.65 -11.93
CA ILE A 55 0.92 -3.01 -10.64
C ILE A 55 -0.14 -3.46 -9.65
N ASP A 56 0.26 -4.28 -8.68
CA ASP A 56 -0.62 -4.77 -7.62
C ASP A 56 -0.59 -3.85 -6.38
N ALA A 57 -1.57 -2.95 -6.33
CA ALA A 57 -1.92 -2.11 -5.18
C ALA A 57 -3.20 -2.58 -4.50
N ALA A 58 -3.62 -3.85 -4.73
CA ALA A 58 -4.81 -4.41 -4.11
C ALA A 58 -4.64 -4.52 -2.60
N ASN A 59 -5.74 -4.28 -1.89
CA ASN A 59 -5.75 -4.30 -0.43
C ASN A 59 -7.06 -4.92 0.07
N SER A 60 -6.98 -5.52 1.27
CA SER A 60 -8.15 -5.94 2.05
C SER A 60 -8.54 -4.85 3.04
N ALA A 61 -9.71 -4.98 3.62
CA ALA A 61 -10.01 -4.21 4.84
C ALA A 61 -8.95 -4.53 5.91
N THR A 62 -8.45 -3.49 6.58
CA THR A 62 -7.45 -3.65 7.65
C THR A 62 -8.00 -4.59 8.73
N THR A 63 -7.28 -5.65 9.04
CA THR A 63 -7.67 -6.66 10.03
C THR A 63 -6.54 -6.96 11.00
N LEU A 64 -6.88 -7.21 12.26
CA LEU A 64 -5.93 -7.70 13.26
C LEU A 64 -5.71 -9.21 13.17
N SER A 65 -6.51 -9.93 12.37
CA SER A 65 -6.36 -11.37 12.16
C SER A 65 -5.33 -11.67 11.07
N ALA A 66 -4.18 -12.21 11.46
CA ALA A 66 -3.15 -12.67 10.52
C ALA A 66 -3.73 -13.69 9.53
N THR A 67 -4.52 -14.66 10.00
CA THR A 67 -5.15 -15.69 9.16
C THR A 67 -6.02 -15.10 8.06
N LYS A 68 -6.87 -14.12 8.40
CA LYS A 68 -7.74 -13.47 7.40
C LYS A 68 -6.93 -12.65 6.40
N ALA A 69 -5.91 -11.92 6.86
CA ALA A 69 -5.03 -11.15 5.99
C ALA A 69 -4.26 -12.08 5.05
N THR A 70 -3.64 -13.12 5.56
CA THR A 70 -2.89 -14.11 4.77
C THR A 70 -3.78 -14.77 3.72
N ALA A 71 -4.97 -15.26 4.12
CA ALA A 71 -5.89 -15.91 3.19
C ALA A 71 -6.32 -14.98 2.03
N PHE A 72 -6.56 -13.70 2.33
CA PHE A 72 -6.89 -12.73 1.27
C PHE A 72 -5.72 -12.54 0.31
N PHE A 73 -4.54 -12.19 0.84
CA PHE A 73 -3.39 -11.89 -0.01
C PHE A 73 -2.91 -13.11 -0.79
N GLU A 74 -2.86 -14.28 -0.19
CA GLU A 74 -2.49 -15.51 -0.90
C GLU A 74 -3.46 -15.86 -2.03
N THR A 75 -4.78 -15.74 -1.78
CA THR A 75 -5.77 -16.05 -2.82
C THR A 75 -5.69 -15.04 -3.96
N ALA A 76 -5.72 -13.74 -3.65
CA ALA A 76 -5.68 -12.69 -4.66
C ALA A 76 -4.39 -12.74 -5.49
N THR A 77 -3.24 -12.92 -4.84
CA THR A 77 -1.93 -12.99 -5.52
C THR A 77 -1.81 -14.22 -6.40
N ARG A 78 -2.23 -15.41 -5.90
CA ARG A 78 -2.20 -16.64 -6.70
C ARG A 78 -3.05 -16.50 -7.96
N THR A 79 -4.28 -16.01 -7.81
CA THR A 79 -5.20 -15.81 -8.93
C THR A 79 -4.63 -14.82 -9.95
N LEU A 80 -4.06 -13.71 -9.47
CA LEU A 80 -3.49 -12.68 -10.34
C LEU A 80 -2.25 -13.20 -11.09
N LEU A 81 -1.27 -13.80 -10.39
CA LEU A 81 -0.06 -14.35 -11.00
C LEU A 81 -0.36 -15.47 -12.01
N THR A 82 -1.39 -16.30 -11.76
CA THR A 82 -1.83 -17.32 -12.73
C THR A 82 -2.33 -16.66 -14.01
N ALA A 83 -3.22 -15.67 -13.89
CA ALA A 83 -3.76 -14.97 -15.06
C ALA A 83 -2.66 -14.16 -15.81
N GLU A 84 -1.71 -13.58 -15.09
CA GLU A 84 -0.55 -12.89 -15.67
C GLU A 84 0.35 -13.84 -16.47
N SER A 85 0.64 -15.01 -15.90
CA SER A 85 1.45 -16.04 -16.59
C SER A 85 0.77 -16.52 -17.87
N GLU A 86 -0.55 -16.76 -17.82
CA GLU A 86 -1.34 -17.17 -19.00
C GLU A 86 -1.40 -16.06 -20.06
N ALA A 87 -1.45 -14.79 -19.65
CA ALA A 87 -1.47 -13.63 -20.55
C ALA A 87 -0.09 -13.22 -21.07
N GLY A 88 1.00 -13.80 -20.55
CA GLY A 88 2.37 -13.47 -20.93
C GLY A 88 2.83 -12.10 -20.42
N VAL A 89 2.34 -11.65 -19.25
CA VAL A 89 2.76 -10.40 -18.62
C VAL A 89 4.25 -10.45 -18.28
N GLY A 90 5.00 -9.45 -18.69
CA GLY A 90 6.46 -9.40 -18.54
C GLY A 90 6.95 -8.89 -17.19
N HIS A 91 6.11 -8.19 -16.40
CA HIS A 91 6.54 -7.62 -15.12
C HIS A 91 5.38 -7.46 -14.13
N HIS A 92 5.50 -8.08 -12.95
CA HIS A 92 4.61 -7.89 -11.80
C HIS A 92 5.24 -6.96 -10.77
N VAL A 93 4.62 -5.83 -10.48
CA VAL A 93 5.06 -4.90 -9.44
C VAL A 93 4.09 -4.97 -8.26
N VAL A 94 4.55 -5.45 -7.12
CA VAL A 94 3.70 -5.51 -5.91
C VAL A 94 4.05 -4.42 -4.91
N LEU A 95 3.05 -3.65 -4.48
CA LEU A 95 3.18 -2.70 -3.39
C LEU A 95 3.20 -3.43 -2.05
N SER A 96 4.24 -3.22 -1.26
CA SER A 96 4.34 -3.73 0.11
C SER A 96 4.72 -2.63 1.10
N ILE A 97 5.13 -3.00 2.31
CA ILE A 97 5.31 -2.08 3.43
C ILE A 97 6.77 -2.13 3.91
N VAL A 98 7.32 -0.95 4.17
CA VAL A 98 8.68 -0.78 4.71
C VAL A 98 8.78 -1.34 6.13
N GLY A 99 9.85 -2.09 6.41
CA GLY A 99 10.27 -2.47 7.76
C GLY A 99 9.39 -3.52 8.45
N ILE A 100 8.64 -4.34 7.70
CA ILE A 100 7.75 -5.37 8.26
C ILE A 100 8.42 -6.74 8.45
N ASP A 101 9.68 -6.91 8.08
CA ASP A 101 10.36 -8.21 8.07
C ASP A 101 10.25 -8.96 9.40
N ASP A 102 10.37 -8.25 10.51
CA ASP A 102 10.28 -8.80 11.86
C ASP A 102 8.88 -8.67 12.50
N ILE A 103 7.86 -8.31 11.71
CA ILE A 103 6.49 -8.12 12.20
C ILE A 103 5.53 -9.12 11.53
N ASP A 104 5.85 -10.42 11.61
CA ASP A 104 5.00 -11.48 11.05
C ASP A 104 3.75 -11.70 11.93
N ALA A 105 2.90 -10.69 11.95
CA ALA A 105 1.68 -10.69 12.75
C ALA A 105 0.61 -9.77 12.13
N SER A 106 -0.66 -10.03 12.45
CA SER A 106 -1.77 -9.19 12.05
C SER A 106 -1.82 -9.00 10.51
N TYR A 107 -2.12 -7.81 10.04
CA TYR A 107 -2.15 -7.45 8.63
C TYR A 107 -0.79 -7.66 7.91
N TYR A 108 0.33 -7.42 8.60
CA TYR A 108 1.67 -7.53 8.00
C TYR A 108 2.05 -8.99 7.67
N ALA A 109 1.53 -9.98 8.41
CA ALA A 109 1.70 -11.38 8.04
C ALA A 109 1.15 -11.69 6.63
N GLY A 110 0.01 -11.10 6.29
CA GLY A 110 -0.57 -11.22 4.95
C GLY A 110 0.32 -10.58 3.87
N LYS A 111 0.91 -9.41 4.14
CA LYS A 111 1.83 -8.75 3.20
C LYS A 111 3.13 -9.53 3.01
N LEU A 112 3.69 -10.09 4.08
CA LEU A 112 4.86 -10.97 3.99
C LEU A 112 4.55 -12.27 3.22
N ALA A 113 3.37 -12.85 3.40
CA ALA A 113 2.92 -13.99 2.61
C ALA A 113 2.80 -13.65 1.12
N GLN A 114 2.24 -12.47 0.80
CA GLN A 114 2.18 -11.95 -0.56
C GLN A 114 3.57 -11.81 -1.19
N GLU A 115 4.53 -11.17 -0.51
CA GLU A 115 5.90 -11.03 -1.01
C GLU A 115 6.56 -12.39 -1.30
N ARG A 116 6.41 -13.35 -0.37
CA ARG A 116 6.93 -14.72 -0.54
C ARG A 116 6.34 -15.41 -1.77
N MET A 117 5.04 -15.26 -1.99
CA MET A 117 4.35 -15.87 -3.13
C MET A 117 4.77 -15.24 -4.46
N VAL A 118 4.90 -13.91 -4.52
CA VAL A 118 5.41 -13.20 -5.70
C VAL A 118 6.83 -13.63 -6.02
N ALA A 119 7.71 -13.70 -5.00
CA ALA A 119 9.10 -14.11 -5.18
C ALA A 119 9.27 -15.58 -5.61
N ALA A 120 8.33 -16.44 -5.31
CA ALA A 120 8.31 -17.84 -5.72
C ALA A 120 7.59 -18.07 -7.06
N GLY A 121 6.93 -17.04 -7.61
CA GLY A 121 6.16 -17.11 -8.86
C GLY A 121 7.04 -17.16 -10.10
N ALA A 122 6.43 -17.48 -11.26
CA ALA A 122 7.11 -17.55 -12.54
C ALA A 122 7.17 -16.20 -13.28
N VAL A 123 6.31 -15.25 -12.93
CA VAL A 123 6.28 -13.93 -13.57
C VAL A 123 7.46 -13.09 -13.06
N PRO A 124 8.26 -12.45 -13.93
CA PRO A 124 9.31 -11.53 -13.49
C PRO A 124 8.71 -10.42 -12.62
N PHE A 125 9.34 -10.09 -11.49
CA PHE A 125 8.71 -9.25 -10.48
C PHE A 125 9.61 -8.17 -9.90
N THR A 126 8.96 -7.18 -9.26
CA THR A 126 9.59 -6.24 -8.34
C THR A 126 8.71 -6.00 -7.13
N ILE A 127 9.23 -6.25 -5.94
CA ILE A 127 8.61 -5.85 -4.66
C ILE A 127 8.99 -4.40 -4.39
N ALA A 128 8.01 -3.50 -4.38
CA ALA A 128 8.17 -2.09 -4.06
C ALA A 128 7.54 -1.81 -2.70
N ARG A 129 8.38 -1.54 -1.68
CA ARG A 129 7.91 -1.24 -0.33
C ARG A 129 7.78 0.27 -0.12
N ALA A 130 6.67 0.69 0.44
CA ALA A 130 6.41 2.09 0.82
C ALA A 130 6.17 2.24 2.32
N GLY A 131 6.46 3.42 2.87
CA GLY A 131 6.06 3.82 4.21
C GLY A 131 4.54 3.89 4.36
N GLN A 132 4.07 4.08 5.59
CA GLN A 132 2.64 4.31 5.84
C GLN A 132 2.16 5.55 5.08
N PHE A 133 0.93 5.54 4.60
CA PHE A 133 0.39 6.68 3.85
C PHE A 133 -0.08 7.79 4.78
N HIS A 134 -0.14 9.01 4.31
CA HIS A 134 -0.70 10.13 5.07
C HIS A 134 -2.16 9.88 5.47
N GLU A 135 -2.92 9.19 4.64
CA GLU A 135 -4.30 8.78 4.85
C GLU A 135 -4.50 7.80 6.02
N PHE A 136 -3.43 7.15 6.48
CA PHE A 136 -3.50 6.08 7.49
C PHE A 136 -4.09 6.55 8.83
N ALA A 137 -3.70 7.74 9.30
CA ALA A 137 -4.24 8.28 10.55
C ALA A 137 -5.76 8.50 10.47
N ARG A 138 -6.24 9.07 9.36
CA ARG A 138 -7.67 9.28 9.10
C ARG A 138 -8.44 7.97 9.02
N GLN A 139 -7.89 6.97 8.33
CA GLN A 139 -8.49 5.63 8.24
C GLN A 139 -8.65 4.98 9.62
N LEU A 140 -7.63 5.07 10.49
CA LEU A 140 -7.72 4.54 11.85
C LEU A 140 -8.74 5.31 12.68
N LEU A 141 -8.75 6.64 12.63
CA LEU A 141 -9.67 7.49 13.37
C LEU A 141 -11.13 7.27 12.97
N SER A 142 -11.42 7.07 11.69
CA SER A 142 -12.76 6.80 11.16
C SER A 142 -13.29 5.42 11.57
N GLY A 143 -12.41 4.43 11.72
CA GLY A 143 -12.76 3.09 12.19
C GLY A 143 -12.97 2.98 13.70
N MET A 144 -12.69 4.06 14.47
CA MET A 144 -12.78 4.07 15.93
C MET A 144 -14.01 4.83 16.41
N GLY A 145 -14.91 4.16 17.14
CA GLY A 145 -15.99 4.80 17.90
C GLY A 145 -15.49 5.44 19.20
N GLY A 146 -16.40 6.16 19.87
CA GLY A 146 -16.19 6.70 21.22
C GLY A 146 -15.50 8.06 21.31
N PRO A 147 -15.46 8.65 22.53
CA PRO A 147 -14.99 10.02 22.75
C PRO A 147 -13.47 10.18 22.75
N VAL A 148 -12.71 9.09 22.89
CA VAL A 148 -11.24 9.07 22.93
C VAL A 148 -10.72 8.15 21.84
N ALA A 149 -9.70 8.57 21.09
CA ALA A 149 -9.00 7.73 20.14
C ALA A 149 -7.78 7.04 20.81
N LEU A 150 -7.79 5.72 20.85
CA LEU A 150 -6.69 4.91 21.39
C LEU A 150 -5.83 4.42 20.23
N LEU A 151 -4.66 5.02 20.02
CA LEU A 151 -3.78 4.67 18.91
C LEU A 151 -2.55 3.89 19.37
N PRO A 152 -2.12 2.88 18.62
CA PRO A 152 -0.87 2.20 18.92
C PRO A 152 0.31 3.16 18.79
N LYS A 153 1.35 2.91 19.61
CA LYS A 153 2.63 3.59 19.44
C LYS A 153 3.26 3.14 18.13
N ILE A 154 3.35 4.05 17.16
CA ILE A 154 4.00 3.82 15.87
C ILE A 154 4.93 4.98 15.57
N LEU A 155 6.21 4.65 15.33
CA LEU A 155 7.20 5.57 14.77
C LEU A 155 7.39 5.22 13.30
N MET A 156 7.10 6.14 12.40
CA MET A 156 7.02 5.93 10.96
C MET A 156 7.56 7.12 10.17
N ARG A 157 7.70 6.97 8.85
CA ARG A 157 7.92 8.06 7.89
C ARG A 157 6.81 8.02 6.86
N PRO A 158 5.68 8.66 7.14
CA PRO A 158 4.52 8.59 6.26
C PRO A 158 4.76 9.36 4.97
N VAL A 159 4.28 8.79 3.85
CA VAL A 159 4.48 9.27 2.49
C VAL A 159 3.12 9.56 1.84
N ALA A 160 3.05 10.52 0.93
CA ALA A 160 1.83 10.77 0.16
C ALA A 160 1.53 9.62 -0.80
N ALA A 161 0.27 9.13 -0.82
CA ALA A 161 -0.15 8.06 -1.72
C ALA A 161 0.10 8.40 -3.20
N ARG A 162 0.05 9.68 -3.56
CA ARG A 162 0.41 10.16 -4.90
C ARG A 162 1.87 9.88 -5.25
N GLU A 163 2.81 10.16 -4.35
CA GLU A 163 4.23 9.87 -4.57
C GLU A 163 4.51 8.38 -4.68
N VAL A 164 3.74 7.55 -3.94
CA VAL A 164 3.79 6.09 -4.07
C VAL A 164 3.29 5.67 -5.45
N GLY A 165 2.18 6.21 -5.93
CA GLY A 165 1.66 5.93 -7.27
C GLY A 165 2.68 6.24 -8.37
N GLU A 166 3.30 7.41 -8.31
CA GLU A 166 4.37 7.82 -9.24
C GLU A 166 5.61 6.93 -9.16
N HIS A 167 5.97 6.48 -7.95
CA HIS A 167 7.09 5.56 -7.75
C HIS A 167 6.81 4.20 -8.38
N LEU A 168 5.61 3.64 -8.17
CA LEU A 168 5.23 2.33 -8.71
C LEU A 168 5.23 2.31 -10.24
N VAL A 169 4.82 3.41 -10.87
CA VAL A 169 4.89 3.54 -12.34
C VAL A 169 6.34 3.54 -12.81
N ARG A 170 7.23 4.32 -12.18
CA ARG A 170 8.68 4.29 -12.52
C ARG A 170 9.30 2.91 -12.31
N VAL A 171 8.88 2.17 -11.29
CA VAL A 171 9.32 0.79 -11.06
C VAL A 171 8.86 -0.12 -12.19
N ALA A 172 7.61 0.03 -12.64
CA ALA A 172 7.08 -0.75 -13.77
C ALA A 172 7.82 -0.47 -15.08
N GLU A 173 8.16 0.81 -15.33
CA GLU A 173 8.94 1.24 -16.51
C GLU A 173 10.38 0.70 -16.48
N GLY A 174 10.96 0.52 -15.29
CA GLY A 174 12.34 0.07 -15.11
C GLY A 174 12.57 -1.42 -15.35
N GLY A 175 11.50 -2.22 -15.50
CA GLY A 175 11.58 -3.68 -15.64
C GLY A 175 11.82 -4.41 -14.31
N ALA A 176 11.80 -5.74 -14.37
CA ALA A 176 11.88 -6.60 -13.20
C ALA A 176 13.26 -6.56 -12.52
N ALA A 177 13.29 -6.25 -11.22
CA ALA A 177 14.51 -6.09 -10.43
C ALA A 177 14.51 -6.88 -9.11
N GLY A 178 13.49 -7.73 -8.88
CA GLY A 178 13.30 -8.47 -7.64
C GLY A 178 12.84 -7.57 -6.49
N ARG A 179 13.60 -6.52 -6.12
CA ARG A 179 13.22 -5.55 -5.10
C ARG A 179 13.66 -4.14 -5.51
N ALA A 180 12.76 -3.18 -5.39
CA ALA A 180 13.07 -1.76 -5.54
C ALA A 180 13.59 -1.17 -4.23
N ALA A 181 14.23 0.01 -4.29
CA ALA A 181 14.52 0.79 -3.11
C ALA A 181 13.23 1.17 -2.38
N ASP A 182 13.25 1.09 -1.05
CA ASP A 182 12.13 1.48 -0.21
C ASP A 182 11.78 2.97 -0.43
N LEU A 183 10.49 3.31 -0.48
CA LEU A 183 10.04 4.70 -0.54
C LEU A 183 9.42 5.11 0.79
N VAL A 184 9.92 6.20 1.40
CA VAL A 184 9.41 6.72 2.66
C VAL A 184 9.19 8.22 2.59
N GLY A 185 8.41 8.77 3.52
CA GLY A 185 8.17 10.20 3.57
C GLY A 185 9.39 11.01 4.04
N PRO A 186 9.30 12.36 4.00
CA PRO A 186 10.43 13.24 4.27
C PRO A 186 10.82 13.32 5.74
N ARG A 187 9.91 13.01 6.68
CA ARG A 187 10.09 13.23 8.12
C ARG A 187 9.71 12.02 8.96
N ASP A 188 10.41 11.84 10.08
CA ASP A 188 10.00 10.93 11.15
C ASP A 188 8.77 11.50 11.85
N GLU A 189 7.75 10.67 12.05
CA GLU A 189 6.48 11.04 12.63
C GLU A 189 6.02 9.98 13.64
N VAL A 190 5.36 10.43 14.71
CA VAL A 190 4.63 9.56 15.64
C VAL A 190 3.16 9.56 15.24
N LEU A 191 2.56 8.38 15.09
CA LEU A 191 1.16 8.25 14.65
C LEU A 191 0.18 9.11 15.48
N ALA A 192 0.35 9.14 16.81
CA ALA A 192 -0.50 9.92 17.68
C ALA A 192 -0.42 11.43 17.39
N ASP A 193 0.76 11.95 17.01
CA ASP A 193 0.93 13.37 16.68
C ASP A 193 0.34 13.68 15.30
N VAL A 194 0.51 12.78 14.34
CA VAL A 194 -0.16 12.86 13.03
C VAL A 194 -1.68 12.90 13.20
N ALA A 195 -2.24 12.02 14.04
CA ALA A 195 -3.67 11.97 14.32
C ALA A 195 -4.19 13.24 15.01
N ARG A 196 -3.43 13.83 15.95
CA ARG A 196 -3.80 15.10 16.60
C ARG A 196 -3.85 16.24 15.58
N ARG A 197 -2.87 16.32 14.68
CA ARG A 197 -2.85 17.32 13.59
C ARG A 197 -4.00 17.12 12.61
N GLN A 198 -4.34 15.87 12.27
CA GLN A 198 -5.50 15.54 11.44
C GLN A 198 -6.81 16.05 12.10
N LEU A 199 -7.04 15.68 13.36
CA LEU A 199 -8.25 16.08 14.09
C LEU A 199 -8.35 17.61 14.24
N ALA A 200 -7.22 18.28 14.52
CA ALA A 200 -7.18 19.74 14.63
C ALA A 200 -7.50 20.41 13.27
N PHE A 201 -7.01 19.87 12.17
CA PHE A 201 -7.32 20.36 10.83
C PHE A 201 -8.79 20.17 10.47
N ASP A 202 -9.38 19.02 10.85
CA ASP A 202 -10.80 18.70 10.62
C ASP A 202 -11.75 19.44 11.59
N GLY A 203 -11.23 20.22 12.54
CA GLY A 203 -12.02 20.90 13.56
C GLY A 203 -12.65 19.99 14.61
N VAL A 204 -12.16 18.74 14.73
CA VAL A 204 -12.71 17.71 15.62
C VAL A 204 -11.97 17.70 16.95
N ARG A 205 -12.72 17.92 18.05
CA ARG A 205 -12.19 17.84 19.42
C ARG A 205 -12.31 16.42 19.98
N ARG A 206 -11.29 15.59 19.75
CA ARG A 206 -11.22 14.21 20.24
C ARG A 206 -9.83 13.94 20.83
N PRO A 207 -9.71 13.66 22.13
CA PRO A 207 -8.44 13.30 22.73
C PRO A 207 -7.81 12.06 22.06
N VAL A 208 -6.49 12.11 21.84
CA VAL A 208 -5.71 11.00 21.30
C VAL A 208 -4.76 10.50 22.37
N VAL A 209 -4.89 9.23 22.74
CA VAL A 209 -4.05 8.54 23.71
C VAL A 209 -3.22 7.48 22.98
N GLU A 210 -1.90 7.57 23.13
CA GLU A 210 -0.97 6.57 22.62
C GLU A 210 -0.94 5.37 23.57
N VAL A 211 -1.07 4.15 23.03
CA VAL A 211 -1.01 2.90 23.78
C VAL A 211 0.08 1.98 23.22
N ARG A 212 0.78 1.28 24.10
CA ARG A 212 1.71 0.22 23.69
C ARG A 212 0.95 -1.09 23.59
N LEU A 213 0.93 -1.68 22.40
CA LEU A 213 0.36 -3.00 22.21
C LEU A 213 1.34 -4.09 22.66
N PRO A 214 0.85 -5.20 23.25
CA PRO A 214 1.70 -6.32 23.66
C PRO A 214 2.14 -7.15 22.44
N GLY A 215 3.06 -8.10 22.69
CA GLY A 215 3.49 -9.12 21.72
C GLY A 215 4.42 -8.59 20.62
N VAL A 216 4.69 -9.45 19.63
CA VAL A 216 5.57 -9.15 18.49
C VAL A 216 5.05 -7.95 17.69
N TYR A 217 3.75 -7.93 17.42
CA TYR A 217 3.12 -6.86 16.68
C TYR A 217 3.34 -5.48 17.31
N GLY A 218 3.02 -5.33 18.61
CA GLY A 218 3.18 -4.06 19.31
C GLY A 218 4.64 -3.61 19.43
N ARG A 219 5.56 -4.56 19.70
CA ARG A 219 7.01 -4.25 19.71
C ARG A 219 7.50 -3.81 18.35
N GLY A 220 7.09 -4.49 17.28
CA GLY A 220 7.44 -4.13 15.90
C GLY A 220 6.98 -2.74 15.53
N LEU A 221 5.71 -2.39 15.79
CA LEU A 221 5.17 -1.06 15.55
C LEU A 221 5.98 0.05 16.25
N ALA A 222 6.40 -0.20 17.49
CA ALA A 222 7.11 0.77 18.31
C ALA A 222 8.64 0.79 18.06
N SER A 223 9.20 -0.17 17.30
CA SER A 223 10.65 -0.31 17.09
C SER A 223 11.27 0.81 16.26
N GLY A 224 10.46 1.41 15.40
CA GLY A 224 10.93 2.38 14.40
C GLY A 224 11.38 1.75 13.07
N SER A 225 11.26 0.43 12.89
CA SER A 225 11.55 -0.25 11.60
C SER A 225 10.71 0.31 10.46
N LEU A 226 9.46 0.74 10.74
CA LEU A 226 8.55 1.34 9.76
C LEU A 226 9.01 2.71 9.22
N ARG A 227 10.16 3.23 9.66
CA ARG A 227 10.79 4.43 9.09
C ARG A 227 11.63 4.15 7.84
N GLY A 228 11.96 2.89 7.59
CA GLY A 228 12.89 2.48 6.55
C GLY A 228 14.36 2.77 6.87
N GLY A 229 15.23 2.26 6.01
CA GLY A 229 16.68 2.40 6.14
C GLY A 229 17.22 3.78 5.70
N ALA A 230 18.55 3.91 5.77
CA ALA A 230 19.26 5.12 5.32
C ALA A 230 19.16 5.30 3.80
N ASP A 231 19.13 4.19 3.06
CA ASP A 231 19.13 4.17 1.59
C ASP A 231 17.72 4.32 0.98
N ALA A 232 16.70 4.49 1.83
CA ALA A 232 15.33 4.67 1.34
C ALA A 232 15.19 5.98 0.56
N VAL A 233 14.52 5.90 -0.59
CA VAL A 233 14.11 7.08 -1.36
C VAL A 233 13.16 7.92 -0.53
N ARG A 234 13.37 9.24 -0.52
CA ARG A 234 12.54 10.16 0.25
C ARG A 234 11.49 10.83 -0.63
N GLY A 235 10.24 10.74 -0.20
CA GLY A 235 9.19 11.61 -0.69
C GLY A 235 9.43 13.06 -0.28
N ARG A 236 8.70 13.98 -0.89
CA ARG A 236 8.85 15.43 -0.69
C ARG A 236 7.71 16.03 0.10
N ILE A 237 6.51 15.44 -0.03
CA ILE A 237 5.28 15.98 0.55
C ILE A 237 5.21 15.62 2.03
N THR A 238 5.27 16.64 2.88
CA THR A 238 5.07 16.47 4.33
C THR A 238 3.60 16.23 4.65
N PHE A 239 3.30 15.68 5.84
CA PHE A 239 1.92 15.50 6.28
C PHE A 239 1.13 16.83 6.34
N ASP A 240 1.77 17.91 6.77
CA ASP A 240 1.12 19.23 6.86
C ASP A 240 0.83 19.86 5.48
N GLU A 241 1.68 19.62 4.48
CA GLU A 241 1.41 20.01 3.10
C GLU A 241 0.29 19.17 2.49
N TRP A 242 0.29 17.85 2.76
CA TRP A 242 -0.76 16.95 2.32
C TRP A 242 -2.13 17.32 2.91
N LEU A 243 -2.23 17.68 4.19
CA LEU A 243 -3.47 18.14 4.82
C LEU A 243 -4.10 19.31 4.05
N ARG A 244 -3.30 20.20 3.48
CA ARG A 244 -3.78 21.39 2.73
C ARG A 244 -4.00 21.11 1.25
N SER A 245 -3.66 19.93 0.76
CA SER A 245 -3.73 19.56 -0.65
C SER A 245 -5.12 19.07 -1.06
N GLU A 246 -5.32 18.92 -2.37
CA GLU A 246 -6.52 18.28 -2.91
C GLU A 246 -6.57 16.78 -2.61
N ASP A 247 -5.42 16.13 -2.44
CA ASP A 247 -5.33 14.71 -2.12
C ASP A 247 -6.03 14.40 -0.78
N HIS A 248 -5.90 15.28 0.22
CA HIS A 248 -6.60 15.16 1.49
C HIS A 248 -8.12 15.30 1.35
N ARG A 249 -8.60 16.22 0.49
CA ARG A 249 -10.05 16.43 0.28
C ARG A 249 -10.72 15.29 -0.47
N GLY A 250 -9.98 14.59 -1.31
CA GLY A 250 -10.43 13.43 -2.07
C GLY A 250 -10.17 12.07 -1.40
N ALA A 251 -9.67 12.07 -0.15
CA ALA A 251 -9.25 10.87 0.58
C ALA A 251 -10.39 10.29 1.44
#